data_33ed84e157549f936dbde0e2f33c5e01
#
_entry.id   33ed84e157549f936dbde0e2f33c5e01
#
_cell.length_a   1.000
_cell.length_b   1.000
_cell.length_c   1.000
_cell.angle_alpha   90.00
_cell.angle_beta   90.00
_cell.angle_gamma   90.00
#
_symmetry.space_group_name_H-M   'P 1'
#
loop_
_entity.id
_entity.type
_entity.pdbx_description
1 polymer ?
#
loop_
_entity_poly.entity_id
_entity_poly.type
_entity_poly.pdbx_seq_one_letter_code
_entity_poly.pdbx_strand_id
1 'polypeptide(L)'
;MSEFIVVTWTLKQGRFDQHEEAIRKNMASWRKNAKRFKLKSMRYFAQALGGYSFHYGKVLVYEFETLNDWEAFRTYLEENEKAYALKEEWLDCVDVNTLRIIEWQERQRHTWLE
;
A
#
# COMPACT_ATOMS: atom_id res chain seq x y z
N MET A 1 17.88 9.16 2.05
CA MET A 1 16.85 9.09 0.99
C MET A 1 15.81 8.07 1.36
N SER A 2 14.62 8.23 0.81
CA SER A 2 13.54 7.30 1.09
C SER A 2 13.31 6.36 -0.08
N GLU A 3 12.79 5.17 0.26
CA GLU A 3 12.25 4.23 -0.70
C GLU A 3 10.73 4.30 -0.65
N PHE A 4 10.09 4.43 -1.79
CA PHE A 4 8.64 4.49 -1.89
C PHE A 4 8.13 3.23 -2.54
N ILE A 5 7.20 2.56 -1.89
CA ILE A 5 6.53 1.39 -2.44
C ILE A 5 5.12 1.83 -2.81
N VAL A 6 4.81 1.73 -4.09
CA VAL A 6 3.52 2.16 -4.64
C VAL A 6 2.74 0.92 -5.04
N VAL A 7 1.61 0.72 -4.41
CA VAL A 7 0.72 -0.41 -4.69
C VAL A 7 -0.53 0.13 -5.35
N THR A 8 -0.87 -0.41 -6.51
CA THR A 8 -2.07 0.00 -7.25
C THR A 8 -2.95 -1.21 -7.52
N TRP A 9 -4.25 -1.01 -7.48
CA TRP A 9 -5.22 -2.08 -7.72
C TRP A 9 -6.59 -1.53 -8.04
N THR A 10 -7.47 -2.41 -8.55
CA THR A 10 -8.90 -2.12 -8.66
C THR A 10 -9.67 -3.12 -7.80
N LEU A 11 -10.94 -2.80 -7.53
CA LEU A 11 -11.78 -3.61 -6.68
C LEU A 11 -12.62 -4.58 -7.49
N LYS A 12 -12.98 -5.69 -6.86
CA LYS A 12 -14.03 -6.55 -7.36
C LYS A 12 -15.35 -5.79 -7.28
N GLN A 13 -16.24 -6.03 -8.23
CA GLN A 13 -17.53 -5.38 -8.26
C GLN A 13 -18.32 -5.68 -6.98
N GLY A 14 -18.95 -4.65 -6.43
CA GLY A 14 -19.80 -4.81 -5.24
C GLY A 14 -19.04 -4.92 -3.91
N ARG A 15 -17.73 -4.73 -3.92
CA ARG A 15 -16.90 -4.90 -2.72
C ARG A 15 -16.37 -3.58 -2.13
N PHE A 16 -16.92 -2.44 -2.54
CA PHE A 16 -16.39 -1.15 -2.11
C PHE A 16 -16.39 -0.99 -0.60
N ASP A 17 -17.52 -1.20 0.06
CA ASP A 17 -17.64 -0.98 1.51
C ASP A 17 -16.76 -1.96 2.29
N GLN A 18 -16.73 -3.22 1.87
CA GLN A 18 -15.87 -4.24 2.49
C GLN A 18 -14.41 -3.85 2.34
N HIS A 19 -14.04 -3.35 1.17
CA HIS A 19 -12.66 -2.93 0.89
C HIS A 19 -12.23 -1.78 1.79
N GLU A 20 -13.08 -0.75 1.92
CA GLU A 20 -12.73 0.41 2.74
C GLU A 20 -12.56 0.03 4.21
N GLU A 21 -13.37 -0.88 4.70
CA GLU A 21 -13.21 -1.41 6.06
C GLU A 21 -11.92 -2.22 6.19
N ALA A 22 -11.62 -3.08 5.22
CA ALA A 22 -10.42 -3.91 5.24
C ALA A 22 -9.15 -3.07 5.19
N ILE A 23 -9.10 -2.07 4.31
CA ILE A 23 -7.91 -1.21 4.21
C ILE A 23 -7.71 -0.39 5.48
N ARG A 24 -8.80 0.09 6.09
CA ARG A 24 -8.75 0.83 7.34
C ARG A 24 -8.14 -0.02 8.46
N LYS A 25 -8.57 -1.27 8.58
CA LYS A 25 -8.04 -2.21 9.58
C LYS A 25 -6.56 -2.49 9.36
N ASN A 26 -6.18 -2.71 8.10
CA ASN A 26 -4.77 -2.93 7.76
C ASN A 26 -3.91 -1.73 8.12
N MET A 27 -4.32 -0.53 7.74
CA MET A 27 -3.57 0.68 8.03
C MET A 27 -3.45 0.93 9.53
N ALA A 28 -4.49 0.65 10.30
CA ALA A 28 -4.42 0.76 11.76
C ALA A 28 -3.38 -0.21 12.35
N SER A 29 -3.34 -1.43 11.84
CA SER A 29 -2.34 -2.42 12.25
C SER A 29 -0.93 -1.96 11.88
N TRP A 30 -0.73 -1.48 10.65
CA TRP A 30 0.59 -1.03 10.18
C TRP A 30 1.09 0.17 10.99
N ARG A 31 0.20 1.08 11.36
CA ARG A 31 0.57 2.25 12.17
C ARG A 31 1.19 1.83 13.51
N LYS A 32 0.67 0.78 14.12
CA LYS A 32 1.20 0.28 15.39
C LYS A 32 2.62 -0.26 15.25
N ASN A 33 2.99 -0.72 14.06
CA ASN A 33 4.28 -1.32 13.79
C ASN A 33 5.22 -0.41 12.99
N ALA A 34 4.82 0.83 12.74
CA ALA A 34 5.54 1.72 11.85
C ALA A 34 7.00 1.94 12.27
N LYS A 35 7.24 2.20 13.55
CA LYS A 35 8.60 2.43 14.05
C LYS A 35 9.49 1.22 13.88
N ARG A 36 8.94 0.04 14.12
CA ARG A 36 9.69 -1.22 14.01
C ARG A 36 10.25 -1.43 12.62
N PHE A 37 9.50 -1.04 11.59
CA PHE A 37 9.89 -1.22 10.19
C PHE A 37 10.38 0.05 9.52
N LYS A 38 10.56 1.12 10.30
CA LYS A 38 10.97 2.43 9.77
C LYS A 38 10.06 2.90 8.64
N LEU A 39 8.78 2.63 8.80
CA LEU A 39 7.72 3.12 7.92
C LEU A 39 7.45 4.57 8.28
N LYS A 40 7.88 5.48 7.43
CA LYS A 40 7.81 6.92 7.68
C LYS A 40 6.45 7.50 7.39
N SER A 41 5.79 6.99 6.35
CA SER A 41 4.45 7.45 5.97
C SER A 41 3.74 6.38 5.17
N MET A 42 2.44 6.44 5.16
CA MET A 42 1.60 5.67 4.26
C MET A 42 0.41 6.54 3.88
N ARG A 43 0.10 6.56 2.58
CA ARG A 43 -0.98 7.38 2.04
C ARG A 43 -1.84 6.53 1.13
N TYR A 44 -3.14 6.67 1.31
CA TYR A 44 -4.12 5.93 0.54
C TYR A 44 -4.90 6.90 -0.33
N PHE A 45 -4.96 6.62 -1.65
CA PHE A 45 -5.62 7.48 -2.62
C PHE A 45 -6.63 6.69 -3.43
N ALA A 46 -7.72 7.34 -3.78
CA ALA A 46 -8.62 6.88 -4.81
C ALA A 46 -8.27 7.62 -6.10
N GLN A 47 -8.26 6.92 -7.22
CA GLN A 47 -8.00 7.54 -8.51
C GLN A 47 -9.22 8.36 -8.91
N ALA A 48 -9.04 9.66 -9.10
CA ALA A 48 -10.13 10.57 -9.45
C ALA A 48 -10.33 10.74 -10.96
N LEU A 49 -9.23 10.65 -11.75
CA LEU A 49 -9.27 10.83 -13.19
C LEU A 49 -8.33 9.83 -13.85
N GLY A 50 -8.67 9.45 -15.08
CA GLY A 50 -7.85 8.56 -15.89
C GLY A 50 -8.02 7.09 -15.55
N GLY A 51 -7.36 6.22 -16.30
CA GLY A 51 -7.43 4.78 -16.12
C GLY A 51 -8.76 4.19 -16.59
N TYR A 52 -8.91 2.89 -16.34
CA TYR A 52 -10.09 2.16 -16.79
C TYR A 52 -11.32 2.44 -15.95
N SER A 53 -11.12 2.69 -14.67
CA SER A 53 -12.21 2.85 -13.74
C SER A 53 -11.75 3.66 -12.55
N PHE A 54 -11.90 4.98 -12.63
CA PHE A 54 -11.49 5.85 -11.56
C PHE A 54 -12.29 5.59 -10.27
N HIS A 55 -13.49 5.03 -10.37
CA HIS A 55 -14.28 4.66 -9.19
C HIS A 55 -13.69 3.50 -8.41
N TYR A 56 -12.93 2.63 -9.09
CA TYR A 56 -12.40 1.42 -8.48
C TYR A 56 -10.90 1.41 -8.31
N GLY A 57 -10.21 2.38 -8.94
CA GLY A 57 -8.75 2.49 -8.86
C GLY A 57 -8.29 3.02 -7.53
N LYS A 58 -7.34 2.31 -6.90
CA LYS A 58 -6.77 2.67 -5.60
C LYS A 58 -5.26 2.69 -5.69
N VAL A 59 -4.66 3.55 -4.87
CA VAL A 59 -3.21 3.69 -4.78
C VAL A 59 -2.84 3.80 -3.31
N LEU A 60 -1.87 3.01 -2.89
CA LEU A 60 -1.31 3.08 -1.55
C LEU A 60 0.18 3.34 -1.69
N VAL A 61 0.69 4.37 -1.03
CA VAL A 61 2.10 4.71 -1.07
C VAL A 61 2.68 4.57 0.32
N TYR A 62 3.65 3.66 0.46
CA TYR A 62 4.44 3.52 1.68
C TYR A 62 5.77 4.24 1.48
N GLU A 63 6.25 4.88 2.52
CA GLU A 63 7.59 5.45 2.54
C GLU A 63 8.41 4.75 3.61
N PHE A 64 9.48 4.07 3.20
CA PHE A 64 10.43 3.42 4.11
C PHE A 64 11.78 4.12 4.03
N GLU A 65 12.60 3.93 5.04
CA GLU A 65 13.96 4.47 5.02
C GLU A 65 14.83 3.75 4.02
N THR A 66 14.72 2.42 3.97
CA THR A 66 15.51 1.57 3.06
C THR A 66 14.64 0.47 2.45
N LEU A 67 15.13 -0.12 1.36
CA LEU A 67 14.48 -1.27 0.74
C LEU A 67 14.44 -2.48 1.71
N ASN A 68 15.47 -2.64 2.54
CA ASN A 68 15.49 -3.71 3.54
C ASN A 68 14.35 -3.58 4.54
N ASP A 69 13.97 -2.35 4.89
CA ASP A 69 12.83 -2.11 5.79
C ASP A 69 11.53 -2.57 5.14
N TRP A 70 11.36 -2.32 3.86
CA TRP A 70 10.22 -2.82 3.10
C TRP A 70 10.19 -4.36 3.10
N GLU A 71 11.33 -4.98 2.84
CA GLU A 71 11.42 -6.44 2.81
C GLU A 71 11.06 -7.04 4.18
N ALA A 72 11.53 -6.42 5.25
CA ALA A 72 11.19 -6.86 6.62
C ALA A 72 9.70 -6.71 6.90
N PHE A 73 9.10 -5.61 6.46
CA PHE A 73 7.67 -5.38 6.62
C PHE A 73 6.85 -6.41 5.84
N ARG A 74 7.27 -6.68 4.60
CA ARG A 74 6.60 -7.68 3.75
C ARG A 74 6.65 -9.07 4.38
N THR A 75 7.80 -9.45 4.92
CA THR A 75 7.97 -10.72 5.62
C THR A 75 7.05 -10.79 6.84
N TYR A 76 6.97 -9.70 7.60
CA TYR A 76 6.05 -9.62 8.74
C TYR A 76 4.59 -9.85 8.32
N LEU A 77 4.16 -9.25 7.22
CA LEU A 77 2.80 -9.44 6.72
C LEU A 77 2.51 -10.90 6.32
N GLU A 78 3.54 -11.63 5.89
CA GLU A 78 3.37 -13.04 5.53
C GLU A 78 3.44 -13.98 6.73
N GLU A 79 4.24 -13.66 7.74
CA GLU A 79 4.53 -14.55 8.85
C GLU A 79 3.70 -14.30 10.10
N ASN A 80 3.27 -13.07 10.34
CA ASN A 80 2.45 -12.75 11.49
C ASN A 80 1.01 -13.14 11.22
N GLU A 81 0.47 -14.04 12.03
CA GLU A 81 -0.86 -14.61 11.82
C GLU A 81 -1.95 -13.55 11.69
N LYS A 82 -1.95 -12.58 12.60
CA LYS A 82 -2.96 -11.52 12.61
C LYS A 82 -2.83 -10.58 11.40
N ALA A 83 -1.60 -10.18 11.10
CA ALA A 83 -1.33 -9.31 9.95
C ALA A 83 -1.68 -9.99 8.64
N TYR A 84 -1.36 -11.28 8.52
CA TYR A 84 -1.70 -12.08 7.34
C TYR A 84 -3.22 -12.17 7.17
N ALA A 85 -3.96 -12.42 8.25
CA ALA A 85 -5.42 -12.50 8.17
C ALA A 85 -6.04 -11.19 7.70
N LEU A 86 -5.55 -10.05 8.17
CA LEU A 86 -6.01 -8.74 7.72
C LEU A 86 -5.69 -8.51 6.24
N LYS A 87 -4.51 -8.93 5.80
CA LYS A 87 -4.11 -8.84 4.40
C LYS A 87 -5.03 -9.68 3.50
N GLU A 88 -5.34 -10.90 3.91
CA GLU A 88 -6.22 -11.78 3.15
C GLU A 88 -7.63 -11.21 3.05
N GLU A 89 -8.13 -10.59 4.11
CA GLU A 89 -9.42 -9.92 4.11
C GLU A 89 -9.48 -8.80 3.06
N TRP A 90 -8.39 -8.04 2.95
CA TRP A 90 -8.26 -7.00 1.94
C TRP A 90 -8.16 -7.61 0.52
N LEU A 91 -7.32 -8.63 0.34
CA LEU A 91 -7.14 -9.28 -0.97
C LEU A 91 -8.45 -9.86 -1.51
N ASP A 92 -9.34 -10.29 -0.63
CA ASP A 92 -10.64 -10.81 -1.04
C ASP A 92 -11.50 -9.79 -1.79
N CYS A 93 -11.23 -8.50 -1.57
CA CYS A 93 -11.94 -7.39 -2.21
C CYS A 93 -11.24 -6.88 -3.46
N VAL A 94 -10.03 -7.33 -3.74
CA VAL A 94 -9.17 -6.82 -4.80
C VAL A 94 -9.24 -7.69 -6.04
N ASP A 95 -9.30 -7.06 -7.21
CA ASP A 95 -9.07 -7.77 -8.45
C ASP A 95 -7.57 -7.97 -8.58
N VAL A 96 -7.11 -9.17 -8.22
CA VAL A 96 -5.68 -9.48 -8.13
C VAL A 96 -4.95 -9.36 -9.47
N ASN A 97 -5.67 -9.45 -10.58
CA ASN A 97 -5.08 -9.29 -11.90
C ASN A 97 -4.61 -7.85 -12.15
N THR A 98 -5.14 -6.90 -11.40
CA THR A 98 -4.79 -5.48 -11.52
C THR A 98 -3.77 -5.04 -10.49
N LEU A 99 -3.45 -5.89 -9.53
CA LEU A 99 -2.54 -5.55 -8.45
C LEU A 99 -1.11 -5.39 -8.97
N ARG A 100 -0.50 -4.23 -8.67
CA ARG A 100 0.88 -3.93 -9.04
C ARG A 100 1.59 -3.36 -7.83
N ILE A 101 2.85 -3.74 -7.68
CA ILE A 101 3.74 -3.23 -6.65
C ILE A 101 4.94 -2.65 -7.35
N ILE A 102 5.19 -1.36 -7.17
CA ILE A 102 6.20 -0.62 -7.88
C ILE A 102 7.09 0.07 -6.85
N GLU A 103 8.39 0.04 -7.06
CA GLU A 103 9.34 0.76 -6.23
C GLU A 103 9.70 2.09 -6.89
N TRP A 104 9.61 3.18 -6.14
CA TRP A 104 10.06 4.49 -6.55
C TRP A 104 11.19 4.95 -5.64
N GLN A 105 12.25 5.47 -6.23
CA GLN A 105 13.36 6.06 -5.49
C GLN A 105 13.43 7.54 -5.75
N GLU A 106 13.67 8.29 -4.68
CA GLU A 106 13.82 9.73 -4.77
C GLU A 106 15.12 10.08 -5.49
N ARG A 107 15.04 11.06 -6.42
CA ARG A 107 16.18 11.53 -7.20
C ARG A 107 16.44 13.00 -6.90
N GLN A 108 16.97 13.28 -5.72
CA GLN A 108 17.15 14.64 -5.24
C GLN A 108 17.94 15.54 -6.19
N ARG A 109 18.92 14.98 -6.87
CA ARG A 109 19.74 15.76 -7.81
C ARG A 109 18.98 16.23 -9.04
N HIS A 110 17.81 15.71 -9.26
CA HIS A 110 16.96 16.03 -10.40
C HIS A 110 15.70 16.78 -10.00
N THR A 111 15.63 17.23 -8.75
CA THR A 111 14.50 18.03 -8.26
C THR A 111 14.72 19.46 -8.68
N TRP A 112 14.13 19.86 -9.77
CA TRP A 112 14.37 21.17 -10.39
C TRP A 112 13.70 22.33 -9.66
N LEU A 113 12.87 22.04 -8.65
CA LEU A 113 12.23 23.08 -7.82
C LEU A 113 13.14 23.64 -6.72
N GLU A 114 14.30 23.07 -6.53
CA GLU A 114 15.25 23.53 -5.51
C GLU A 114 15.86 24.89 -5.82
#